data_e1c981bd929f89eed90318db8a7eb00c
#
_entry.id   e1c981bd929f89eed90318db8a7eb00c
#
_cell.length_a   1.000
_cell.length_b   1.000
_cell.length_c   1.000
_cell.angle_alpha   90.00
_cell.angle_beta   90.00
_cell.angle_gamma   90.00
#
_symmetry.space_group_name_H-M   'P 1'
#
loop_
_entity.id
_entity.type
_entity.pdbx_description
1 polymer ?
#
loop_
_entity_poly.entity_id
_entity_poly.type
_entity_poly.pdbx_seq_one_letter_code
_entity_poly.pdbx_strand_id
1 'polypeptide(L)'
;MVKNYTDKELLDRVQSLDSFTGFPVGRWILGVRSTEDQTNKFDDKFYIFEGVDFIDVMTGTTNAGISILRGGFKKYNSKGCAVLKSDMWYHHVWRYGLHRGRMPSLKQLGSQVIVYRDNDLDGKAEELGRPYMGWFGINFHSNTYDFSKENIVIHKDDIFDWSAGCMVVNQRVKYLNQMKWFEKALNNGSQKLVSYVLINEF
;
A
#
# COMPACT_ATOMS: atom_id res chain seq x y z
N MET A 1 -16.20 -2.63 1.56
CA MET A 1 -15.04 -2.43 2.48
C MET A 1 -14.65 -3.75 3.09
N VAL A 2 -13.38 -4.06 3.17
CA VAL A 2 -12.83 -5.29 3.77
C VAL A 2 -13.46 -5.59 5.13
N LYS A 3 -13.92 -6.84 5.34
CA LYS A 3 -14.47 -7.30 6.62
C LYS A 3 -13.40 -7.28 7.73
N ASN A 4 -13.82 -7.53 8.97
CA ASN A 4 -12.87 -7.69 10.06
C ASN A 4 -12.38 -9.14 10.13
N TYR A 5 -11.09 -9.31 10.28
CA TYR A 5 -10.42 -10.58 10.52
C TYR A 5 -9.78 -10.57 11.90
N THR A 6 -9.64 -11.73 12.49
CA THR A 6 -8.77 -11.94 13.65
C THR A 6 -7.30 -11.94 13.20
N ASP A 7 -6.40 -11.62 14.12
CA ASP A 7 -4.96 -11.66 13.84
C ASP A 7 -4.52 -13.05 13.37
N LYS A 8 -5.07 -14.09 13.99
CA LYS A 8 -4.79 -15.47 13.61
C LYS A 8 -5.19 -15.78 12.17
N GLU A 9 -6.39 -15.39 11.73
CA GLU A 9 -6.83 -15.61 10.34
C GLU A 9 -5.90 -14.91 9.35
N LEU A 10 -5.49 -13.68 9.64
CA LEU A 10 -4.56 -12.92 8.80
C LEU A 10 -3.20 -13.57 8.73
N LEU A 11 -2.62 -13.97 9.88
CA LEU A 11 -1.30 -14.60 9.94
C LEU A 11 -1.30 -15.97 9.25
N ASP A 12 -2.32 -16.79 9.47
CA ASP A 12 -2.47 -18.10 8.79
C ASP A 12 -2.56 -17.91 7.27
N ARG A 13 -3.35 -16.92 6.81
CA ARG A 13 -3.52 -16.63 5.38
C ARG A 13 -2.21 -16.22 4.72
N VAL A 14 -1.47 -15.29 5.30
CA VAL A 14 -0.21 -14.82 4.70
C VAL A 14 0.92 -15.84 4.81
N GLN A 15 0.87 -16.71 5.82
CA GLN A 15 1.80 -17.84 5.96
C GLN A 15 1.57 -18.93 4.90
N SER A 16 0.35 -19.08 4.41
CA SER A 16 0.00 -20.06 3.38
C SER A 16 0.43 -19.68 1.96
N LEU A 17 0.97 -18.48 1.75
CA LEU A 17 1.41 -18.02 0.43
C LEU A 17 2.74 -18.67 0.02
N ASP A 18 2.87 -19.08 -1.24
CA ASP A 18 4.10 -19.66 -1.80
C ASP A 18 5.33 -18.76 -1.63
N SER A 19 5.10 -17.45 -1.57
CA SER A 19 6.14 -16.44 -1.37
C SER A 19 6.52 -16.18 0.09
N PHE A 20 5.92 -16.90 1.05
CA PHE A 20 6.25 -16.77 2.47
C PHE A 20 7.61 -17.40 2.78
N THR A 21 8.49 -16.64 3.43
CA THR A 21 9.82 -17.11 3.85
C THR A 21 10.07 -16.90 5.35
N GLY A 22 9.04 -16.47 6.09
CA GLY A 22 9.09 -16.17 7.52
C GLY A 22 8.56 -14.78 7.83
N PHE A 23 8.04 -14.61 9.05
CA PHE A 23 7.59 -13.29 9.51
C PHE A 23 8.81 -12.38 9.77
N PRO A 24 8.76 -11.09 9.32
CA PRO A 24 9.78 -10.12 9.68
C PRO A 24 9.83 -9.89 11.20
N VAL A 25 11.02 -9.71 11.77
CA VAL A 25 11.17 -9.42 13.21
C VAL A 25 10.65 -8.02 13.56
N GLY A 26 10.88 -7.03 12.67
CA GLY A 26 10.39 -5.66 12.85
C GLY A 26 8.97 -5.46 12.30
N ARG A 27 8.55 -4.19 12.19
CA ARG A 27 7.23 -3.85 11.64
C ARG A 27 7.15 -4.14 10.15
N TRP A 28 6.03 -4.72 9.75
CA TRP A 28 5.67 -4.97 8.37
C TRP A 28 4.20 -4.64 8.14
N ILE A 29 3.79 -4.55 6.89
CA ILE A 29 2.45 -4.13 6.51
C ILE A 29 1.78 -5.24 5.69
N LEU A 30 0.54 -5.57 6.08
CA LEU A 30 -0.36 -6.41 5.31
C LEU A 30 -1.45 -5.52 4.70
N GLY A 31 -1.52 -5.50 3.37
CA GLY A 31 -2.66 -4.97 2.63
C GLY A 31 -3.68 -6.07 2.35
N VAL A 32 -4.93 -5.79 2.64
CA VAL A 32 -6.07 -6.64 2.25
C VAL A 32 -6.92 -5.85 1.26
N ARG A 33 -6.94 -6.31 0.02
CA ARG A 33 -7.76 -5.72 -1.06
C ARG A 33 -9.19 -6.20 -0.93
N SER A 34 -10.15 -5.28 -0.94
CA SER A 34 -11.58 -5.59 -0.88
C SER A 34 -12.02 -6.39 -2.11
N THR A 35 -12.87 -7.40 -1.90
CA THR A 35 -13.50 -8.13 -3.01
C THR A 35 -14.57 -7.31 -3.73
N GLU A 36 -15.16 -6.30 -3.06
CA GLU A 36 -16.06 -5.34 -3.69
C GLU A 36 -15.32 -4.43 -4.66
N ASP A 37 -14.03 -4.16 -4.36
CA ASP A 37 -13.10 -3.38 -5.18
C ASP A 37 -13.74 -2.12 -5.77
N GLN A 38 -14.35 -1.33 -4.89
CA GLN A 38 -15.13 -0.15 -5.31
C GLN A 38 -14.20 0.90 -5.91
N THR A 39 -14.41 1.18 -7.19
CA THR A 39 -13.64 2.17 -7.91
C THR A 39 -13.60 3.51 -7.16
N ASN A 40 -12.41 4.07 -7.02
CA ASN A 40 -12.16 5.37 -6.40
C ASN A 40 -12.51 5.47 -4.91
N LYS A 41 -12.62 4.36 -4.19
CA LYS A 41 -12.93 4.32 -2.75
C LYS A 41 -11.76 3.77 -1.92
N PHE A 42 -11.71 4.21 -0.66
CA PHE A 42 -10.77 3.69 0.35
C PHE A 42 -11.43 2.51 1.07
N ASP A 43 -11.62 1.41 0.38
CA ASP A 43 -12.33 0.23 0.86
C ASP A 43 -11.41 -0.94 1.26
N ASP A 44 -10.10 -0.76 1.11
CA ASP A 44 -9.07 -1.70 1.54
C ASP A 44 -8.61 -1.45 2.98
N LYS A 45 -7.90 -2.42 3.56
CA LYS A 45 -7.29 -2.29 4.89
C LYS A 45 -5.79 -2.55 4.85
N PHE A 46 -5.07 -1.80 5.69
CA PHE A 46 -3.65 -2.00 5.96
C PHE A 46 -3.46 -2.31 7.44
N TYR A 47 -3.04 -3.53 7.73
CA TYR A 47 -2.68 -3.99 9.07
C TYR A 47 -1.18 -3.84 9.28
N ILE A 48 -0.80 -3.33 10.44
CA ILE A 48 0.60 -3.22 10.86
C ILE A 48 0.85 -4.30 11.90
N PHE A 49 1.86 -5.11 11.67
CA PHE A 49 2.36 -6.10 12.61
C PHE A 49 3.81 -5.82 12.98
N GLU A 50 4.24 -6.27 14.16
CA GLU A 50 5.64 -6.35 14.56
C GLU A 50 5.93 -7.81 14.95
N GLY A 51 6.73 -8.51 14.15
CA GLY A 51 6.74 -9.97 14.22
C GLY A 51 5.36 -10.56 13.93
N VAL A 52 4.76 -11.21 14.92
CA VAL A 52 3.38 -11.74 14.87
C VAL A 52 2.38 -10.92 15.69
N ASP A 53 2.83 -9.85 16.33
CA ASP A 53 2.01 -9.02 17.19
C ASP A 53 1.30 -7.94 16.37
N PHE A 54 -0.03 -7.83 16.52
CA PHE A 54 -0.81 -6.77 15.90
C PHE A 54 -0.52 -5.41 16.56
N ILE A 55 -0.32 -4.39 15.75
CA ILE A 55 -0.02 -3.02 16.20
C ILE A 55 -1.17 -2.06 15.88
N ASP A 56 -1.65 -2.05 14.62
CA ASP A 56 -2.68 -1.10 14.17
C ASP A 56 -3.33 -1.56 12.88
N VAL A 57 -4.48 -0.98 12.55
CA VAL A 57 -5.14 -1.14 11.25
C VAL A 57 -5.63 0.22 10.72
N MET A 58 -5.43 0.44 9.43
CA MET A 58 -5.82 1.66 8.73
C MET A 58 -6.65 1.32 7.49
N THR A 59 -7.60 2.19 7.15
CA THR A 59 -8.28 2.13 5.84
C THR A 59 -7.48 2.84 4.77
N GLY A 60 -7.64 2.39 3.54
CA GLY A 60 -6.94 2.96 2.39
C GLY A 60 -7.31 2.30 1.09
N THR A 61 -6.44 2.43 0.11
CA THR A 61 -6.58 1.77 -1.20
C THR A 61 -5.28 1.17 -1.69
N THR A 62 -5.37 0.02 -2.32
CA THR A 62 -4.29 -0.66 -3.06
C THR A 62 -4.37 -0.39 -4.56
N ASN A 63 -5.35 0.40 -5.01
CA ASN A 63 -5.67 0.66 -6.40
C ASN A 63 -5.34 2.08 -6.83
N ALA A 64 -5.25 2.29 -8.15
CA ALA A 64 -5.17 3.61 -8.74
C ALA A 64 -6.51 4.36 -8.63
N GLY A 65 -6.45 5.70 -8.58
CA GLY A 65 -7.65 6.51 -8.55
C GLY A 65 -8.32 6.65 -9.92
N ILE A 66 -9.60 7.02 -9.93
CA ILE A 66 -10.46 7.05 -11.14
C ILE A 66 -9.90 7.91 -12.25
N SER A 67 -9.28 9.06 -11.94
CA SER A 67 -8.70 9.94 -12.98
C SER A 67 -7.52 9.25 -13.71
N ILE A 68 -6.79 8.41 -13.00
CA ILE A 68 -5.67 7.63 -13.52
C ILE A 68 -6.18 6.48 -14.39
N LEU A 69 -7.13 5.71 -13.87
CA LEU A 69 -7.75 4.56 -14.54
C LEU A 69 -8.44 4.97 -15.86
N ARG A 70 -9.04 6.15 -15.91
CA ARG A 70 -9.67 6.70 -17.13
C ARG A 70 -8.71 7.45 -18.08
N GLY A 71 -7.41 7.20 -17.98
CA GLY A 71 -6.42 7.64 -18.95
C GLY A 71 -5.55 8.81 -18.52
N GLY A 72 -5.71 9.37 -17.32
CA GLY A 72 -4.86 10.46 -16.83
C GLY A 72 -3.38 10.09 -16.70
N PHE A 73 -3.05 8.80 -16.67
CA PHE A 73 -1.69 8.30 -16.60
C PHE A 73 -1.04 8.03 -17.96
N LYS A 74 -1.78 8.00 -19.05
CA LYS A 74 -1.25 7.71 -20.41
C LYS A 74 -0.10 8.62 -20.84
N LYS A 75 -0.13 9.88 -20.42
CA LYS A 75 0.95 10.84 -20.69
C LYS A 75 2.28 10.49 -20.01
N TYR A 76 2.25 9.69 -18.95
CA TYR A 76 3.45 9.24 -18.20
C TYR A 76 3.86 7.84 -18.60
N ASN A 77 2.90 6.97 -18.91
CA ASN A 77 3.14 5.59 -19.32
C ASN A 77 2.03 5.09 -20.25
N SER A 78 2.39 4.78 -21.49
CA SER A 78 1.45 4.28 -22.51
C SER A 78 0.85 2.91 -22.16
N LYS A 79 1.51 2.16 -21.26
CA LYS A 79 1.03 0.85 -20.78
C LYS A 79 0.01 0.96 -19.64
N GLY A 80 -0.35 2.17 -19.23
CA GLY A 80 -1.33 2.40 -18.17
C GLY A 80 -0.72 2.40 -16.76
N CYS A 81 -1.60 2.42 -15.75
CA CYS A 81 -1.21 2.44 -14.35
C CYS A 81 -0.68 1.07 -13.88
N ALA A 82 -0.11 1.05 -12.68
CA ALA A 82 0.39 -0.17 -12.08
C ALA A 82 -0.66 -0.75 -11.12
N VAL A 83 -0.95 -2.03 -11.26
CA VAL A 83 -1.76 -2.80 -10.30
C VAL A 83 -0.82 -3.82 -9.67
N LEU A 84 -0.56 -3.68 -8.38
CA LEU A 84 0.36 -4.55 -7.65
C LEU A 84 -0.25 -5.96 -7.57
N LYS A 85 0.55 -6.99 -7.92
CA LYS A 85 0.09 -8.38 -7.84
C LYS A 85 -0.26 -8.74 -6.41
N SER A 86 -1.47 -9.28 -6.21
CA SER A 86 -1.95 -9.78 -4.94
C SER A 86 -1.43 -11.20 -4.62
N ASP A 87 -1.75 -11.68 -3.43
CA ASP A 87 -1.37 -12.98 -2.87
C ASP A 87 0.14 -13.22 -2.90
N MET A 88 0.88 -12.17 -2.52
CA MET A 88 2.33 -12.16 -2.61
C MET A 88 3.01 -11.34 -1.51
N TRP A 89 4.10 -11.90 -0.97
CA TRP A 89 5.05 -11.21 -0.12
C TRP A 89 6.06 -10.42 -0.94
N TYR A 90 6.27 -9.17 -0.55
CA TYR A 90 7.30 -8.27 -1.04
C TYR A 90 8.28 -7.98 0.10
N HIS A 91 9.27 -8.86 0.28
CA HIS A 91 10.24 -8.74 1.35
C HIS A 91 11.13 -7.51 1.15
N HIS A 92 11.31 -6.72 2.23
CA HIS A 92 12.23 -5.58 2.27
C HIS A 92 11.98 -4.54 1.15
N VAL A 93 10.72 -4.37 0.73
CA VAL A 93 10.38 -3.54 -0.45
C VAL A 93 10.52 -2.05 -0.18
N TRP A 94 10.21 -1.62 1.04
CA TRP A 94 10.13 -0.21 1.37
C TRP A 94 11.20 0.27 2.33
N ARG A 95 11.53 1.56 2.21
CA ARG A 95 12.34 2.32 3.16
C ARG A 95 11.65 3.64 3.45
N TYR A 96 11.72 4.11 4.69
CA TYR A 96 11.23 5.45 5.04
C TYR A 96 11.92 6.53 4.22
N GLY A 97 11.15 7.54 3.80
CA GLY A 97 11.61 8.71 3.07
C GLY A 97 10.47 9.66 2.75
N LEU A 98 10.73 10.70 1.96
CA LEU A 98 9.71 11.68 1.59
C LEU A 98 9.18 11.41 0.18
N HIS A 99 7.88 11.13 0.05
CA HIS A 99 7.19 11.08 -1.24
C HIS A 99 7.15 12.49 -1.84
N ARG A 100 7.65 12.63 -3.08
CA ARG A 100 7.79 13.92 -3.78
C ARG A 100 8.48 15.01 -2.93
N GLY A 101 9.41 14.62 -2.06
CA GLY A 101 10.21 15.52 -1.23
C GLY A 101 9.44 16.18 -0.06
N ARG A 102 8.18 15.85 0.19
CA ARG A 102 7.33 16.57 1.17
C ARG A 102 6.57 15.68 2.14
N MET A 103 6.09 14.53 1.69
CA MET A 103 5.21 13.68 2.48
C MET A 103 6.00 12.52 3.10
N PRO A 104 6.03 12.35 4.44
CA PRO A 104 6.54 11.13 5.06
C PRO A 104 5.92 9.90 4.39
N SER A 105 6.71 8.91 4.06
CA SER A 105 6.24 7.73 3.32
C SER A 105 7.19 6.56 3.42
N LEU A 106 6.70 5.38 3.05
CA LEU A 106 7.56 4.25 2.75
C LEU A 106 7.72 4.17 1.23
N LYS A 107 8.95 4.31 0.75
CA LYS A 107 9.29 4.37 -0.68
C LYS A 107 9.83 3.03 -1.15
N GLN A 108 9.46 2.63 -2.37
CA GLN A 108 10.04 1.45 -3.01
C GLN A 108 11.53 1.70 -3.31
N LEU A 109 12.39 1.35 -2.36
CA LEU A 109 13.85 1.53 -2.42
C LEU A 109 14.63 0.27 -2.00
N GLY A 110 13.96 -0.78 -1.60
CA GLY A 110 14.58 -1.99 -1.07
C GLY A 110 14.60 -3.17 -2.05
N SER A 111 13.46 -3.47 -2.69
CA SER A 111 13.36 -4.55 -3.67
C SER A 111 12.39 -4.23 -4.80
N GLN A 112 12.46 -5.03 -5.86
CA GLN A 112 11.52 -4.98 -6.98
C GLN A 112 10.15 -5.52 -6.56
N VAL A 113 9.11 -5.09 -7.27
CA VAL A 113 7.74 -5.61 -7.13
C VAL A 113 7.23 -6.16 -8.45
N ILE A 114 6.14 -6.91 -8.39
CA ILE A 114 5.44 -7.43 -9.57
C ILE A 114 4.16 -6.64 -9.74
N VAL A 115 3.96 -6.07 -10.93
CA VAL A 115 2.75 -5.31 -11.26
C VAL A 115 2.17 -5.77 -12.59
N TYR A 116 0.86 -5.67 -12.72
CA TYR A 116 0.16 -5.64 -13.99
C TYR A 116 0.03 -4.21 -14.49
N ARG A 117 -0.23 -4.04 -15.77
CA ARG A 117 -0.44 -2.74 -16.39
C ARG A 117 -1.87 -2.66 -16.89
N ASP A 118 -2.62 -1.78 -16.28
CA ASP A 118 -3.99 -1.51 -16.61
C ASP A 118 -4.08 -0.31 -17.54
N ASN A 119 -4.72 -0.52 -18.71
CA ASN A 119 -4.76 0.43 -19.81
C ASN A 119 -6.07 0.35 -20.60
N ASP A 120 -7.06 -0.41 -20.19
CA ASP A 120 -8.32 -0.55 -20.93
C ASP A 120 -9.29 0.61 -20.73
N LEU A 121 -9.04 1.43 -19.68
CA LEU A 121 -9.75 2.68 -19.37
C LEU A 121 -11.20 2.48 -18.91
N ASP A 122 -11.55 1.30 -18.48
CA ASP A 122 -12.89 0.97 -17.98
C ASP A 122 -13.16 1.57 -16.58
N GLY A 123 -12.11 2.03 -15.90
CA GLY A 123 -12.17 2.67 -14.59
C GLY A 123 -12.02 1.72 -13.41
N LYS A 124 -11.64 0.47 -13.65
CA LYS A 124 -11.30 -0.53 -12.62
C LYS A 124 -9.80 -0.77 -12.62
N ALA A 125 -9.27 -1.29 -11.52
CA ALA A 125 -7.87 -1.67 -11.40
C ALA A 125 -7.77 -3.20 -11.42
N GLU A 126 -7.22 -3.78 -12.49
CA GLU A 126 -7.28 -5.20 -12.69
C GLU A 126 -5.91 -5.85 -12.89
N GLU A 127 -5.74 -7.07 -12.37
CA GLU A 127 -4.55 -7.88 -12.54
C GLU A 127 -4.63 -8.69 -13.85
N LEU A 128 -4.65 -7.99 -14.99
CA LEU A 128 -4.85 -8.60 -16.31
C LEU A 128 -3.56 -8.66 -17.13
N GLY A 129 -3.48 -9.66 -18.00
CA GLY A 129 -2.41 -9.81 -18.96
C GLY A 129 -1.08 -10.29 -18.33
N ARG A 130 0.06 -9.80 -18.87
CA ARG A 130 1.38 -10.21 -18.43
C ARG A 130 1.89 -9.35 -17.28
N PRO A 131 2.33 -9.95 -16.15
CA PRO A 131 2.96 -9.21 -15.08
C PRO A 131 4.39 -8.75 -15.46
N TYR A 132 4.82 -7.67 -14.83
CA TYR A 132 6.15 -7.08 -14.96
C TYR A 132 6.82 -6.99 -13.60
N MET A 133 8.06 -7.44 -13.49
CA MET A 133 8.88 -7.24 -12.29
C MET A 133 9.78 -6.01 -12.48
N GLY A 134 9.89 -5.16 -11.47
CA GLY A 134 10.76 -3.99 -11.55
C GLY A 134 10.57 -2.95 -10.46
N TRP A 135 11.14 -1.77 -10.72
CA TRP A 135 11.05 -0.57 -9.90
C TRP A 135 9.99 0.34 -10.49
N PHE A 136 8.80 0.38 -9.89
CA PHE A 136 7.66 1.14 -10.41
C PHE A 136 7.29 2.33 -9.52
N GLY A 137 8.02 2.52 -8.40
CA GLY A 137 7.71 3.58 -7.45
C GLY A 137 6.44 3.32 -6.65
N ILE A 138 6.12 2.04 -6.40
CA ILE A 138 5.00 1.65 -5.56
C ILE A 138 5.32 2.00 -4.11
N ASN A 139 4.77 3.11 -3.63
CA ASN A 139 5.01 3.65 -2.31
C ASN A 139 3.79 3.44 -1.41
N PHE A 140 4.00 3.54 -0.10
CA PHE A 140 2.93 3.63 0.90
C PHE A 140 2.89 5.05 1.44
N HIS A 141 1.78 5.78 1.21
CA HIS A 141 1.67 7.20 1.54
C HIS A 141 0.24 7.61 1.92
N SER A 142 0.08 8.85 2.38
CA SER A 142 -1.23 9.42 2.72
C SER A 142 -1.91 10.06 1.51
N ASN A 143 -3.18 10.40 1.65
CA ASN A 143 -3.97 11.19 0.69
C ASN A 143 -3.92 12.70 0.96
N THR A 144 -2.93 13.17 1.71
CA THR A 144 -2.76 14.59 2.01
C THR A 144 -1.29 14.97 2.16
N TYR A 145 -0.94 16.20 1.76
CA TYR A 145 0.34 16.84 2.07
C TYR A 145 0.27 17.77 3.28
N ASP A 146 -0.92 18.03 3.80
CA ASP A 146 -1.09 18.90 4.97
C ASP A 146 -0.97 18.08 6.25
N PHE A 147 0.16 18.23 6.91
CA PHE A 147 0.46 17.65 8.22
C PHE A 147 0.57 18.70 9.32
N SER A 148 0.23 19.96 9.03
CA SER A 148 0.38 21.09 9.98
C SER A 148 -0.59 21.02 11.16
N LYS A 149 -1.67 20.27 11.05
CA LYS A 149 -2.71 20.13 12.08
C LYS A 149 -2.92 18.65 12.41
N GLU A 150 -2.23 18.14 13.40
CA GLU A 150 -2.22 16.71 13.77
C GLU A 150 -3.62 16.14 14.07
N ASN A 151 -4.58 16.96 14.50
CA ASN A 151 -5.90 16.55 14.97
C ASN A 151 -7.03 16.73 13.95
N ILE A 152 -6.76 17.18 12.73
CA ILE A 152 -7.81 17.30 11.72
C ILE A 152 -7.93 15.98 10.96
N VAL A 153 -9.08 15.34 11.11
CA VAL A 153 -9.49 14.21 10.28
C VAL A 153 -9.87 14.77 8.92
N ILE A 154 -8.96 14.67 7.95
CA ILE A 154 -9.29 14.96 6.55
C ILE A 154 -9.82 13.68 5.95
N HIS A 155 -11.15 13.51 5.99
CA HIS A 155 -11.82 12.47 5.24
C HIS A 155 -11.98 12.96 3.79
N LYS A 156 -11.15 12.48 2.92
CA LYS A 156 -11.46 12.45 1.49
C LYS A 156 -12.01 11.07 1.20
N ASP A 157 -13.23 11.01 0.74
CA ASP A 157 -13.91 9.74 0.44
C ASP A 157 -13.43 9.13 -0.89
N ASP A 158 -12.78 9.93 -1.73
CA ASP A 158 -12.36 9.57 -3.07
C ASP A 158 -10.85 9.63 -3.28
N ILE A 159 -10.31 8.69 -4.05
CA ILE A 159 -8.87 8.56 -4.35
C ILE A 159 -8.43 9.61 -5.38
N PHE A 160 -9.26 9.90 -6.39
CA PHE A 160 -8.97 10.77 -7.54
C PHE A 160 -7.63 10.45 -8.23
N ASP A 161 -6.60 11.29 -8.01
CA ASP A 161 -5.26 11.20 -8.59
C ASP A 161 -4.17 10.90 -7.56
N TRP A 162 -4.55 10.57 -6.32
CA TRP A 162 -3.58 10.27 -5.25
C TRP A 162 -2.78 9.00 -5.50
N SER A 163 -3.32 8.04 -6.27
CA SER A 163 -2.66 6.79 -6.59
C SER A 163 -2.61 6.55 -8.10
N ALA A 164 -1.46 6.14 -8.59
CA ALA A 164 -1.25 5.51 -9.91
C ALA A 164 -0.76 4.06 -9.77
N GLY A 165 -1.10 3.44 -8.61
CA GLY A 165 -0.70 2.11 -8.19
C GLY A 165 -0.04 2.08 -6.79
N CYS A 166 0.15 3.24 -6.14
CA CYS A 166 0.64 3.31 -4.76
C CYS A 166 -0.42 2.86 -3.76
N MET A 167 0.03 2.38 -2.60
CA MET A 167 -0.80 2.13 -1.43
C MET A 167 -1.09 3.45 -0.74
N VAL A 168 -2.36 3.86 -0.64
CA VAL A 168 -2.74 5.19 -0.11
C VAL A 168 -3.67 5.05 1.08
N VAL A 169 -3.29 5.68 2.21
CA VAL A 169 -4.05 5.68 3.46
C VAL A 169 -4.83 6.96 3.60
N ASN A 170 -6.10 6.88 4.03
CA ASN A 170 -6.96 8.03 4.29
C ASN A 170 -7.10 8.38 5.79
N GLN A 171 -6.49 7.61 6.69
CA GLN A 171 -6.50 7.84 8.14
C GLN A 171 -5.22 8.54 8.61
N ARG A 172 -5.19 9.85 8.47
CA ARG A 172 -4.00 10.68 8.66
C ARG A 172 -3.30 10.51 10.01
N VAL A 173 -4.01 10.53 11.12
CA VAL A 173 -3.42 10.47 12.47
C VAL A 173 -2.69 9.14 12.69
N LYS A 174 -3.38 8.03 12.41
CA LYS A 174 -2.77 6.69 12.48
C LYS A 174 -1.56 6.58 11.57
N TYR A 175 -1.70 7.04 10.32
CA TYR A 175 -0.61 7.05 9.35
C TYR A 175 0.63 7.79 9.88
N LEU A 176 0.48 9.02 10.41
CA LEU A 176 1.59 9.81 10.94
C LEU A 176 2.27 9.13 12.12
N ASN A 177 1.53 8.47 13.00
CA ASN A 177 2.10 7.75 14.12
C ASN A 177 3.00 6.60 13.62
N GLN A 178 2.57 5.87 12.59
CA GLN A 178 3.39 4.82 11.99
C GLN A 178 4.61 5.41 11.27
N MET A 179 4.47 6.51 10.53
CA MET A 179 5.60 7.14 9.84
C MET A 179 6.66 7.69 10.82
N LYS A 180 6.25 8.29 11.95
CA LYS A 180 7.16 8.71 13.04
C LYS A 180 7.93 7.50 13.60
N TRP A 181 7.27 6.37 13.77
CA TRP A 181 7.92 5.14 14.22
C TRP A 181 8.97 4.64 13.21
N PHE A 182 8.60 4.54 11.91
CA PHE A 182 9.52 4.09 10.86
C PHE A 182 10.71 5.04 10.69
N GLU A 183 10.50 6.35 10.80
CA GLU A 183 11.57 7.35 10.78
C GLU A 183 12.57 7.12 11.91
N LYS A 184 12.06 6.96 13.14
CA LYS A 184 12.89 6.67 14.32
C LYS A 184 13.65 5.36 14.15
N ALA A 185 12.99 4.30 13.67
CA ALA A 185 13.60 2.99 13.47
C ALA A 185 14.70 3.02 12.40
N LEU A 186 14.52 3.80 11.32
CA LEU A 186 15.56 4.03 10.32
C LEU A 186 16.76 4.78 10.94
N ASN A 187 16.50 5.86 11.69
CA ASN A 187 17.54 6.75 12.22
C ASN A 187 18.40 6.06 13.29
N ASN A 188 17.81 5.21 14.14
CA ASN A 188 18.53 4.44 15.15
C ASN A 188 19.07 3.09 14.63
N GLY A 189 18.79 2.76 13.37
CA GLY A 189 19.26 1.54 12.72
C GLY A 189 18.53 0.26 13.11
N SER A 190 17.46 0.33 13.92
CA SER A 190 16.71 -0.87 14.36
C SER A 190 15.92 -1.51 13.22
N GLN A 191 15.46 -0.72 12.24
CA GLN A 191 14.81 -1.23 11.04
C GLN A 191 15.04 -0.30 9.85
N LYS A 192 15.73 -0.78 8.82
CA LYS A 192 16.03 0.00 7.60
C LYS A 192 15.04 -0.24 6.47
N LEU A 193 14.51 -1.45 6.37
CA LEU A 193 13.62 -1.88 5.31
C LEU A 193 12.33 -2.47 5.90
N VAL A 194 11.23 -2.29 5.18
CA VAL A 194 9.89 -2.73 5.57
C VAL A 194 9.39 -3.73 4.53
N SER A 195 8.92 -4.88 5.00
CA SER A 195 8.26 -5.87 4.15
C SER A 195 6.78 -5.55 4.01
N TYR A 196 6.22 -5.93 2.87
CA TYR A 196 4.81 -5.79 2.56
C TYR A 196 4.26 -7.11 2.02
N VAL A 197 3.05 -7.44 2.39
CA VAL A 197 2.29 -8.50 1.74
C VAL A 197 0.95 -7.94 1.30
N LEU A 198 0.54 -8.27 0.10
CA LEU A 198 -0.79 -7.94 -0.42
C LEU A 198 -1.58 -9.23 -0.63
N ILE A 199 -2.77 -9.29 -0.07
CA ILE A 199 -3.72 -10.39 -0.29
C ILE A 199 -5.06 -9.82 -0.74
N ASN A 200 -5.84 -10.65 -1.43
CA ASN A 200 -7.26 -10.39 -1.62
C ASN A 200 -8.04 -10.77 -0.37
N GLU A 201 -9.16 -10.13 -0.12
CA GLU A 201 -10.12 -10.52 0.91
C GLU A 201 -10.55 -11.98 0.70
N PHE A 202 -10.75 -12.76 1.77
CA PHE A 202 -10.95 -14.20 1.74
C PHE A 202 -12.03 -14.66 2.74
#